data_d9095e2ace6472804dce0070f57fc207
#
_entry.id   d9095e2ace6472804dce0070f57fc207
#
_cell.length_a   1.000
_cell.length_b   1.000
_cell.length_c   1.000
_cell.angle_alpha   90.00
_cell.angle_beta   90.00
_cell.angle_gamma   90.00
#
_symmetry.space_group_name_H-M   'P 1'
#
loop_
_entity.id
_entity.type
_entity.pdbx_description
1 polymer ?
#
loop_
_entity_poly.entity_id
_entity_poly.type
_entity_poly.pdbx_seq_one_letter_code
_entity_poly.pdbx_strand_id
1 'polypeptide(L)'
;KTREGTSPGEACKILEDNGADVVGLNCFRGPKMTMKLLPEIRKAVSCHVAALPVPYRTTEKDPGFLNQKDDGCDCIPGENAFPVALDNLYCNRYEMAEFAKECADKKINFIGICCGAEPHHVREMAVALGRKPISYKYYPDMSKHYAHGSDSSLKKHNTDAAKTL
;
A
#
# COMPACT_ATOMS: atom_id res chain seq x y z
N LYS A 1 18.88 0.99 5.33
CA LYS A 1 20.08 0.21 5.07
C LYS A 1 19.80 -1.28 5.23
N THR A 2 20.58 -2.14 4.57
CA THR A 2 20.61 -3.59 4.79
C THR A 2 21.23 -3.89 6.17
N ARG A 3 21.25 -5.16 6.57
CA ARG A 3 21.92 -5.58 7.82
C ARG A 3 23.42 -5.29 7.79
N GLU A 4 24.03 -5.34 6.62
CA GLU A 4 25.44 -5.06 6.36
C GLU A 4 25.75 -3.55 6.25
N GLY A 5 24.73 -2.71 6.39
CA GLY A 5 24.87 -1.25 6.35
C GLY A 5 24.79 -0.62 4.95
N THR A 6 24.60 -1.41 3.89
CA THR A 6 24.48 -0.95 2.50
C THR A 6 23.17 -0.18 2.30
N SER A 7 23.20 0.88 1.51
CA SER A 7 21.99 1.63 1.16
C SER A 7 21.08 0.83 0.20
N PRO A 8 19.78 1.13 0.12
CA PRO A 8 18.88 0.44 -0.81
C PRO A 8 19.32 0.56 -2.27
N GLY A 9 19.81 1.73 -2.68
CA GLY A 9 20.31 1.95 -4.03
C GLY A 9 21.55 1.12 -4.34
N GLU A 10 22.54 1.14 -3.44
CA GLU A 10 23.76 0.34 -3.58
C GLU A 10 23.46 -1.15 -3.60
N ALA A 11 22.59 -1.64 -2.70
CA ALA A 11 22.21 -3.05 -2.66
C ALA A 11 21.54 -3.50 -3.98
N CYS A 12 20.62 -2.70 -4.50
CA CYS A 12 19.98 -2.98 -5.79
C CYS A 12 20.97 -2.92 -6.95
N LYS A 13 21.95 -2.00 -6.91
CA LYS A 13 23.01 -1.93 -7.94
C LYS A 13 23.89 -3.18 -7.93
N ILE A 14 24.27 -3.68 -6.76
CA ILE A 14 25.01 -4.94 -6.63
C ILE A 14 24.22 -6.10 -7.27
N LEU A 15 22.92 -6.18 -7.03
CA LEU A 15 22.07 -7.21 -7.62
C LEU A 15 21.99 -7.09 -9.15
N GLU A 16 21.82 -5.88 -9.68
CA GLU A 16 21.86 -5.62 -11.13
C GLU A 16 23.19 -6.04 -11.73
N ASP A 17 24.32 -5.67 -11.13
CA ASP A 17 25.66 -6.01 -11.61
C ASP A 17 25.94 -7.53 -11.59
N ASN A 18 25.19 -8.28 -10.78
CA ASN A 18 25.19 -9.74 -10.76
C ASN A 18 24.10 -10.38 -11.65
N GLY A 19 23.47 -9.62 -12.54
CA GLY A 19 22.57 -10.11 -13.58
C GLY A 19 21.08 -10.13 -13.20
N ALA A 20 20.64 -9.39 -12.20
CA ALA A 20 19.22 -9.28 -11.90
C ALA A 20 18.51 -8.35 -12.89
N ASP A 21 17.46 -8.82 -13.54
CA ASP A 21 16.63 -8.05 -14.47
C ASP A 21 15.63 -7.11 -13.76
N VAL A 22 15.27 -7.47 -12.53
CA VAL A 22 14.33 -6.71 -11.67
C VAL A 22 14.87 -6.66 -10.26
N VAL A 23 14.98 -5.46 -9.70
CA VAL A 23 15.41 -5.23 -8.32
C VAL A 23 14.43 -4.31 -7.60
N GLY A 24 14.43 -4.26 -6.28
CA GLY A 24 13.55 -3.35 -5.57
C GLY A 24 13.26 -3.73 -4.13
N LEU A 25 12.08 -3.31 -3.66
CA LEU A 25 11.64 -3.51 -2.28
C LEU A 25 10.44 -4.44 -2.21
N ASN A 26 10.53 -5.41 -1.32
CA ASN A 26 9.46 -6.35 -1.04
C ASN A 26 9.21 -6.46 0.47
N CYS A 27 7.93 -6.37 0.87
CA CYS A 27 7.47 -6.60 2.23
C CYS A 27 7.98 -5.57 3.27
N PHE A 28 7.70 -5.81 4.53
CA PHE A 28 8.14 -5.13 5.74
C PHE A 28 7.60 -3.69 5.90
N ARG A 29 7.72 -2.84 4.88
CA ARG A 29 7.29 -1.43 4.90
C ARG A 29 5.95 -1.23 4.24
N GLY A 30 5.16 -0.30 4.78
CA GLY A 30 3.95 0.19 4.14
C GLY A 30 4.23 1.09 2.93
N PRO A 31 3.17 1.46 2.18
CA PRO A 31 3.30 2.21 0.92
C PRO A 31 4.12 3.50 1.05
N LYS A 32 3.79 4.35 2.04
CA LYS A 32 4.48 5.63 2.24
C LYS A 32 5.97 5.48 2.56
N MET A 33 6.33 4.48 3.38
CA MET A 33 7.73 4.25 3.76
C MET A 33 8.51 3.57 2.63
N THR A 34 7.88 2.72 1.85
CA THR A 34 8.46 2.16 0.62
C THR A 34 8.75 3.27 -0.39
N MET A 35 7.78 4.17 -0.62
CA MET A 35 7.91 5.27 -1.58
C MET A 35 9.10 6.19 -1.31
N LYS A 36 9.48 6.37 -0.04
CA LYS A 36 10.65 7.20 0.32
C LYS A 36 11.98 6.64 -0.16
N LEU A 37 12.08 5.33 -0.35
CA LEU A 37 13.31 4.63 -0.75
C LEU A 37 13.42 4.41 -2.27
N LEU A 38 12.30 4.35 -2.97
CA LEU A 38 12.26 4.03 -4.40
C LEU A 38 13.03 5.02 -5.29
N PRO A 39 13.03 6.34 -5.05
CA PRO A 39 13.80 7.28 -5.87
C PRO A 39 15.30 7.03 -5.84
N GLU A 40 15.86 6.65 -4.67
CA GLU A 40 17.26 6.28 -4.54
C GLU A 40 17.58 5.04 -5.37
N ILE A 41 16.76 4.01 -5.28
CA ILE A 41 16.91 2.76 -6.06
C ILE A 41 16.81 3.08 -7.55
N ARG A 42 15.74 3.79 -7.97
CA ARG A 42 15.54 4.10 -9.39
C ARG A 42 16.70 4.90 -10.00
N LYS A 43 17.34 5.75 -9.22
CA LYS A 43 18.53 6.51 -9.67
C LYS A 43 19.78 5.63 -9.78
N ALA A 44 19.89 4.61 -8.94
CA ALA A 44 21.09 3.78 -8.86
C ALA A 44 21.17 2.71 -9.95
N VAL A 45 20.00 2.25 -10.48
CA VAL A 45 19.94 1.11 -11.41
C VAL A 45 19.34 1.49 -12.75
N SER A 46 19.66 0.73 -13.80
CA SER A 46 19.08 0.82 -15.15
C SER A 46 18.00 -0.23 -15.41
N CYS A 47 18.06 -1.36 -14.73
CA CYS A 47 17.10 -2.45 -14.83
C CYS A 47 15.71 -2.07 -14.27
N HIS A 48 14.75 -2.99 -14.33
CA HIS A 48 13.41 -2.76 -13.83
C HIS A 48 13.39 -2.67 -12.30
N VAL A 49 12.53 -1.79 -11.78
CA VAL A 49 12.36 -1.62 -10.33
C VAL A 49 11.00 -2.14 -9.87
N ALA A 50 11.03 -2.94 -8.81
CA ALA A 50 9.86 -3.51 -8.16
C ALA A 50 9.54 -2.80 -6.83
N ALA A 51 8.25 -2.65 -6.55
CA ALA A 51 7.72 -2.12 -5.29
C ALA A 51 6.53 -2.96 -4.83
N LEU A 52 6.74 -3.72 -3.75
CA LEU A 52 5.73 -4.62 -3.16
C LEU A 52 5.62 -4.37 -1.64
N PRO A 53 5.03 -3.24 -1.21
CA PRO A 53 4.83 -2.96 0.21
C PRO A 53 3.86 -3.95 0.87
N VAL A 54 3.82 -3.95 2.20
CA VAL A 54 2.68 -4.49 2.94
C VAL A 54 1.54 -3.48 2.98
N PRO A 55 0.27 -3.89 3.06
CA PRO A 55 -0.88 -2.97 3.09
C PRO A 55 -1.13 -2.38 4.48
N TYR A 56 -0.09 -2.00 5.19
CA TYR A 56 -0.20 -1.43 6.53
C TYR A 56 0.45 -0.04 6.58
N ARG A 57 -0.15 0.87 7.35
CA ARG A 57 0.42 2.19 7.61
C ARG A 57 1.58 2.04 8.56
N THR A 58 2.78 2.29 8.06
CA THR A 58 4.02 2.29 8.85
C THR A 58 4.58 3.70 8.94
N THR A 59 5.40 3.98 9.96
CA THR A 59 5.92 5.31 10.27
C THR A 59 7.42 5.40 10.06
N GLU A 60 8.00 6.60 10.15
CA GLU A 60 9.46 6.78 10.11
C GLU A 60 10.15 6.18 11.33
N LYS A 61 9.50 6.30 12.49
CA LYS A 61 9.99 5.75 13.75
C LYS A 61 10.01 4.24 13.71
N ASP A 62 8.91 3.65 13.19
CA ASP A 62 8.73 2.21 13.08
C ASP A 62 8.37 1.86 11.63
N PRO A 63 9.37 1.71 10.74
CA PRO A 63 9.11 1.51 9.31
C PRO A 63 8.62 0.10 8.96
N GLY A 64 8.73 -0.86 9.86
CA GLY A 64 8.29 -2.24 9.69
C GLY A 64 6.93 -2.52 10.34
N PHE A 65 6.05 -3.27 9.66
CA PHE A 65 4.72 -3.58 10.18
C PHE A 65 4.73 -4.49 11.43
N LEU A 66 5.83 -5.20 11.67
CA LEU A 66 5.99 -6.08 12.83
C LEU A 66 6.10 -5.32 14.15
N ASN A 67 6.55 -4.06 14.10
CA ASN A 67 6.85 -3.25 15.28
C ASN A 67 5.84 -2.09 15.48
N GLN A 68 4.78 -2.05 14.66
CA GLN A 68 3.77 -1.01 14.78
C GLN A 68 2.99 -1.14 16.08
N LYS A 69 2.73 0.01 16.68
CA LYS A 69 1.85 0.16 17.85
C LYS A 69 0.59 0.90 17.42
N ASP A 70 -0.52 0.61 18.06
CA ASP A 70 -1.71 1.45 17.97
C ASP A 70 -1.80 2.28 19.25
N ASP A 71 -1.26 3.49 19.20
CA ASP A 71 -1.26 4.42 20.33
C ASP A 71 -2.69 4.92 20.71
N GLY A 72 -3.68 4.59 19.90
CA GLY A 72 -5.08 4.95 20.11
C GLY A 72 -5.89 3.93 20.95
N CYS A 73 -5.32 2.77 21.26
CA CYS A 73 -6.04 1.71 21.96
C CYS A 73 -5.16 0.94 22.93
N ASP A 74 -5.45 1.06 24.23
CA ASP A 74 -4.83 0.24 25.27
C ASP A 74 -5.38 -1.21 25.30
N CYS A 75 -6.30 -1.55 24.39
CA CYS A 75 -6.98 -2.84 24.35
C CYS A 75 -6.18 -3.93 23.57
N ILE A 76 -5.07 -3.58 22.94
CA ILE A 76 -4.25 -4.52 22.19
C ILE A 76 -3.42 -5.37 23.18
N PRO A 77 -3.53 -6.71 23.11
CA PRO A 77 -2.68 -7.58 23.93
C PRO A 77 -1.21 -7.45 23.54
N GLY A 78 -0.41 -6.96 24.44
CA GLY A 78 1.02 -6.71 24.21
C GLY A 78 1.31 -5.30 23.67
N GLU A 79 2.59 -5.02 23.42
CA GLU A 79 3.00 -3.69 22.99
C GLU A 79 2.87 -3.46 21.48
N ASN A 80 2.84 -4.53 20.67
CA ASN A 80 2.84 -4.47 19.21
C ASN A 80 1.50 -4.95 18.63
N ALA A 81 1.03 -4.29 17.57
CA ALA A 81 -0.18 -4.69 16.86
C ALA A 81 -0.02 -6.06 16.15
N PHE A 82 1.18 -6.40 15.70
CA PHE A 82 1.46 -7.71 15.10
C PHE A 82 1.53 -8.81 16.18
N PRO A 83 0.96 -9.99 15.95
CA PRO A 83 0.25 -10.41 14.71
C PRO A 83 -1.28 -10.22 14.74
N VAL A 84 -1.89 -9.83 15.84
CA VAL A 84 -3.33 -10.02 16.10
C VAL A 84 -4.20 -8.77 16.00
N ALA A 85 -3.62 -7.58 15.86
CA ALA A 85 -4.34 -6.31 15.91
C ALA A 85 -3.89 -5.33 14.79
N LEU A 86 -3.67 -5.84 13.58
CA LEU A 86 -3.21 -5.03 12.44
C LEU A 86 -4.34 -4.29 11.71
N ASP A 87 -5.61 -4.55 12.04
CA ASP A 87 -6.77 -4.02 11.31
C ASP A 87 -6.80 -2.49 11.27
N ASN A 88 -6.50 -1.82 12.39
CA ASN A 88 -6.48 -0.35 12.48
C ASN A 88 -5.38 0.29 11.63
N LEU A 89 -4.33 -0.48 11.32
CA LEU A 89 -3.20 -0.04 10.50
C LEU A 89 -3.41 -0.33 9.02
N TYR A 90 -4.49 -1.02 8.66
CA TYR A 90 -4.72 -1.49 7.32
C TYR A 90 -4.98 -0.34 6.34
N CYS A 91 -4.24 -0.30 5.24
CA CYS A 91 -4.45 0.65 4.17
C CYS A 91 -5.75 0.35 3.43
N ASN A 92 -6.54 1.37 3.16
CA ASN A 92 -7.72 1.21 2.32
C ASN A 92 -7.34 1.14 0.83
N ARG A 93 -8.33 0.80 -0.01
CA ARG A 93 -8.14 0.68 -1.46
C ARG A 93 -7.64 1.96 -2.14
N TYR A 94 -8.01 3.12 -1.63
CA TYR A 94 -7.65 4.41 -2.22
C TYR A 94 -6.19 4.76 -1.95
N GLU A 95 -5.70 4.43 -0.76
CA GLU A 95 -4.28 4.60 -0.43
C GLU A 95 -3.41 3.72 -1.33
N MET A 96 -3.86 2.51 -1.66
CA MET A 96 -3.15 1.62 -2.58
C MET A 96 -3.23 2.09 -4.03
N ALA A 97 -4.37 2.67 -4.44
CA ALA A 97 -4.52 3.29 -5.75
C ALA A 97 -3.55 4.46 -5.94
N GLU A 98 -3.43 5.31 -4.93
CA GLU A 98 -2.50 6.45 -4.93
C GLU A 98 -1.04 5.98 -4.98
N PHE A 99 -0.67 5.00 -4.16
CA PHE A 99 0.64 4.36 -4.22
C PHE A 99 0.97 3.85 -5.63
N ALA A 100 0.03 3.19 -6.31
CA ALA A 100 0.25 2.67 -7.65
C ALA A 100 0.50 3.80 -8.67
N LYS A 101 -0.26 4.90 -8.60
CA LYS A 101 -0.05 6.09 -9.44
C LYS A 101 1.32 6.72 -9.21
N GLU A 102 1.69 6.95 -7.95
CA GLU A 102 3.00 7.51 -7.61
C GLU A 102 4.15 6.63 -8.10
N CYS A 103 4.02 5.30 -8.00
CA CYS A 103 4.98 4.36 -8.56
C CYS A 103 5.13 4.52 -10.07
N ALA A 104 4.01 4.60 -10.81
CA ALA A 104 4.04 4.79 -12.25
C ALA A 104 4.71 6.11 -12.64
N ASP A 105 4.39 7.21 -11.96
CA ASP A 105 4.99 8.53 -12.19
C ASP A 105 6.51 8.51 -11.96
N LYS A 106 6.98 7.70 -11.02
CA LYS A 106 8.42 7.51 -10.73
C LYS A 106 9.08 6.42 -11.57
N LYS A 107 8.39 5.90 -12.60
CA LYS A 107 8.92 4.85 -13.49
C LYS A 107 9.29 3.57 -12.76
N ILE A 108 8.52 3.20 -11.75
CA ILE A 108 8.59 1.88 -11.12
C ILE A 108 7.81 0.90 -11.99
N ASN A 109 8.46 -0.17 -12.45
CA ASN A 109 7.95 -1.01 -13.52
C ASN A 109 7.11 -2.18 -13.01
N PHE A 110 7.43 -2.72 -11.84
CA PHE A 110 6.74 -3.84 -11.23
C PHE A 110 6.08 -3.39 -9.93
N ILE A 111 4.76 -3.20 -9.97
CA ILE A 111 3.99 -2.68 -8.85
C ILE A 111 3.09 -3.80 -8.32
N GLY A 112 3.24 -4.13 -7.05
CA GLY A 112 2.49 -5.17 -6.40
C GLY A 112 2.26 -4.88 -4.92
N ILE A 113 1.98 -5.92 -4.16
CA ILE A 113 1.70 -5.83 -2.74
C ILE A 113 2.07 -7.16 -2.08
N CYS A 114 2.51 -7.13 -0.83
CA CYS A 114 3.01 -8.28 -0.09
C CYS A 114 2.03 -8.73 1.02
N CYS A 115 2.57 -9.23 2.12
CA CYS A 115 1.84 -9.83 3.25
C CYS A 115 0.65 -9.01 3.72
N GLY A 116 -0.51 -9.66 3.89
CA GLY A 116 -1.76 -9.00 4.27
C GLY A 116 -2.56 -8.43 3.09
N ALA A 117 -2.09 -8.60 1.86
CA ALA A 117 -2.80 -8.12 0.67
C ALA A 117 -4.15 -8.82 0.50
N GLU A 118 -5.15 -8.03 0.13
CA GLU A 118 -6.48 -8.49 -0.22
C GLU A 118 -6.75 -8.27 -1.72
N PRO A 119 -7.61 -9.06 -2.37
CA PRO A 119 -7.91 -8.93 -3.80
C PRO A 119 -8.37 -7.53 -4.22
N HIS A 120 -9.07 -6.82 -3.34
CA HIS A 120 -9.54 -5.46 -3.62
C HIS A 120 -8.40 -4.45 -3.72
N HIS A 121 -7.29 -4.62 -3.01
CA HIS A 121 -6.10 -3.77 -3.14
C HIS A 121 -5.50 -3.87 -4.55
N VAL A 122 -5.26 -5.11 -5.01
CA VAL A 122 -4.68 -5.35 -6.34
C VAL A 122 -5.60 -4.83 -7.44
N ARG A 123 -6.92 -5.07 -7.31
CA ARG A 123 -7.91 -4.54 -8.25
C ARG A 123 -7.85 -3.02 -8.34
N GLU A 124 -7.80 -2.35 -7.20
CA GLU A 124 -7.80 -0.89 -7.14
C GLU A 124 -6.53 -0.29 -7.73
N MET A 125 -5.38 -0.89 -7.43
CA MET A 125 -4.09 -0.51 -8.04
C MET A 125 -4.14 -0.67 -9.56
N ALA A 126 -4.67 -1.79 -10.06
CA ALA A 126 -4.82 -2.03 -11.49
C ALA A 126 -5.76 -1.00 -12.16
N VAL A 127 -6.88 -0.69 -11.54
CA VAL A 127 -7.84 0.32 -12.02
C VAL A 127 -7.20 1.71 -12.05
N ALA A 128 -6.45 2.06 -11.00
CA ALA A 128 -5.75 3.35 -10.91
C ALA A 128 -4.70 3.53 -12.03
N LEU A 129 -4.16 2.43 -12.55
CA LEU A 129 -3.24 2.38 -13.69
C LEU A 129 -3.96 2.22 -15.05
N GLY A 130 -5.28 2.47 -15.11
CA GLY A 130 -6.08 2.39 -16.33
C GLY A 130 -6.41 0.98 -16.81
N ARG A 131 -6.15 -0.06 -16.01
CA ARG A 131 -6.47 -1.46 -16.36
C ARG A 131 -7.87 -1.81 -15.92
N LYS A 132 -8.53 -2.69 -16.67
CA LYS A 132 -9.85 -3.24 -16.32
C LYS A 132 -9.73 -4.76 -16.13
N PRO A 133 -9.32 -5.24 -14.95
CA PRO A 133 -9.27 -6.67 -14.66
C PRO A 133 -10.68 -7.28 -14.68
N ILE A 134 -10.79 -8.61 -14.82
CA ILE A 134 -12.09 -9.32 -14.82
C ILE A 134 -12.90 -9.00 -13.55
N SER A 135 -12.20 -8.81 -12.42
CA SER A 135 -12.80 -8.40 -11.14
C SER A 135 -13.37 -6.97 -11.12
N TYR A 136 -13.16 -6.17 -12.19
CA TYR A 136 -13.73 -4.82 -12.29
C TYR A 136 -15.25 -4.80 -12.23
N LYS A 137 -15.92 -5.86 -12.67
CA LYS A 137 -17.39 -6.03 -12.53
C LYS A 137 -17.88 -5.96 -11.08
N TYR A 138 -17.01 -6.17 -10.11
CA TYR A 138 -17.30 -6.05 -8.67
C TYR A 138 -16.79 -4.73 -8.08
N TYR A 139 -16.47 -3.75 -8.93
CA TYR A 139 -16.06 -2.43 -8.49
C TYR A 139 -17.21 -1.75 -7.73
N PRO A 140 -16.97 -1.20 -6.54
CA PRO A 140 -18.04 -0.62 -5.74
C PRO A 140 -18.58 0.65 -6.39
N ASP A 141 -19.89 0.72 -6.52
CA ASP A 141 -20.60 1.95 -6.85
C ASP A 141 -20.84 2.74 -5.56
N MET A 142 -19.97 3.68 -5.26
CA MET A 142 -20.03 4.47 -4.03
C MET A 142 -21.22 5.41 -3.98
N SER A 143 -21.91 5.68 -5.12
CA SER A 143 -23.17 6.42 -5.10
C SER A 143 -24.25 5.68 -4.29
N LYS A 144 -24.17 4.36 -4.23
CA LYS A 144 -25.08 3.47 -3.49
C LYS A 144 -24.66 3.16 -2.05
N HIS A 145 -23.60 3.80 -1.56
CA HIS A 145 -23.18 3.60 -0.17
C HIS A 145 -24.28 4.07 0.79
N TYR A 146 -24.66 3.21 1.73
CA TYR A 146 -25.86 3.43 2.56
C TYR A 146 -25.83 4.74 3.37
N ALA A 147 -24.63 5.21 3.79
CA ALA A 147 -24.46 6.45 4.58
C ALA A 147 -24.00 7.63 3.72
N HIS A 148 -23.09 7.43 2.78
CA HIS A 148 -22.44 8.51 2.02
C HIS A 148 -22.83 8.54 0.54
N GLY A 149 -23.76 7.68 0.13
CA GLY A 149 -24.20 7.61 -1.26
C GLY A 149 -25.13 8.76 -1.65
N SER A 150 -25.20 9.02 -2.95
CA SER A 150 -26.03 10.05 -3.56
C SER A 150 -27.17 9.49 -4.43
N ASP A 151 -27.29 8.15 -4.53
CA ASP A 151 -28.31 7.50 -5.35
C ASP A 151 -29.71 7.78 -4.82
N SER A 152 -30.64 8.10 -5.71
CA SER A 152 -32.04 8.43 -5.37
C SER A 152 -32.85 7.26 -4.77
N SER A 153 -32.36 6.03 -4.93
CA SER A 153 -32.96 4.83 -4.31
C SER A 153 -32.66 4.67 -2.83
N LEU A 154 -31.71 5.44 -2.29
CA LEU A 154 -31.32 5.38 -0.87
C LEU A 154 -32.45 5.89 0.02
N LYS A 155 -32.67 5.19 1.12
CA LYS A 155 -33.67 5.60 2.11
C LYS A 155 -33.25 6.89 2.80
N LYS A 156 -34.20 7.80 2.96
CA LYS A 156 -34.00 9.13 3.54
C LYS A 156 -33.29 9.11 4.91
N HIS A 157 -33.63 8.18 5.79
CA HIS A 157 -32.99 8.09 7.11
C HIS A 157 -31.49 7.77 7.03
N ASN A 158 -31.03 7.02 6.01
CA ASN A 158 -29.62 6.76 5.80
C ASN A 158 -28.88 8.03 5.35
N THR A 159 -29.47 8.76 4.39
CA THR A 159 -28.89 10.00 3.88
C THR A 159 -28.93 11.15 4.91
N ASP A 160 -29.92 11.15 5.78
CA ASP A 160 -29.99 12.13 6.88
C ASP A 160 -28.95 11.84 7.97
N ALA A 161 -28.71 10.56 8.32
CA ALA A 161 -27.66 10.16 9.23
C ALA A 161 -26.24 10.55 8.71
N ALA A 162 -26.00 10.42 7.40
CA ALA A 162 -24.74 10.80 6.78
C ALA A 162 -24.39 12.29 6.92
N LYS A 163 -25.40 13.16 7.08
CA LYS A 163 -25.18 14.61 7.29
C LYS A 163 -24.69 14.96 8.69
N THR A 164 -24.75 14.02 9.62
CA THR A 164 -24.33 14.18 11.01
C THR A 164 -22.99 13.53 11.34
N LEU A 165 -22.41 12.80 10.38
CA LEU A 165 -21.08 12.20 10.44
C LEU A 165 -20.03 13.12 9.80
#